data_cd21ad53bbc606f31479f9d946b20495
#
_entry.id   cd21ad53bbc606f31479f9d946b20495
#
_cell.length_a   1.000
_cell.length_b   1.000
_cell.length_c   1.000
_cell.angle_alpha   90.00
_cell.angle_beta   90.00
_cell.angle_gamma   90.00
#
_symmetry.space_group_name_H-M   'P 1'
#
loop_
_entity.id
_entity.type
_entity.pdbx_description
1 polymer ?
#
loop_
_entity_poly.entity_id
_entity_poly.type
_entity_poly.pdbx_seq_one_letter_code
_entity_poly.pdbx_strand_id
1 'polypeptide(L)'
;MKKRVWRTIGFGLSAAAGTLCAMSAHAQTSVQIYGTVDGGVRYQTNAVKGGGTVVTMNSNGYYSSNKLGFLGKEDLGDGWNAHFQLENGFNLGNGQFDNTTGIEFNRQAFVGIGNDKYGSIDLGRQYTISHDIISIYDPFSFHFTPILPLTTASDGTRNNNDIKYKNVFGPLLFEVDNSLGGVAGDFSSGATRSVGMSYSAGPVNVGGVYGHRNILTGTAYLGDSYYMAGVAYRIGPVRVSGGFMSEDLQTPAAPHQVTNNAFGGISWTITPSMIFDGGYYQTTVSNDKASRRGLSVISLAYLLSKRTTLYSEVDYTSYKHAVVSTLNPAGTSSQTAVTVGIDVLF
;
A
#
# COMPACT_ATOMS: atom_id res chain seq x y z
N MET A 1 56.63 -42.53 -72.54
CA MET A 1 56.37 -41.33 -71.75
C MET A 1 54.88 -41.24 -71.52
N LYS A 2 54.38 -41.65 -70.33
CA LYS A 2 52.94 -41.66 -70.02
C LYS A 2 52.61 -40.38 -69.14
N LYS A 3 51.77 -39.50 -69.66
CA LYS A 3 51.23 -38.37 -68.93
C LYS A 3 50.04 -38.81 -68.09
N ARG A 4 50.12 -38.67 -66.76
CA ARG A 4 49.00 -38.86 -65.83
C ARG A 4 48.11 -37.62 -65.83
N VAL A 5 46.83 -37.83 -66.11
CA VAL A 5 45.76 -36.79 -65.93
C VAL A 5 45.17 -36.88 -64.53
N TRP A 6 45.23 -35.81 -63.76
CA TRP A 6 44.60 -35.73 -62.51
C TRP A 6 43.16 -35.26 -62.72
N ARG A 7 42.19 -36.06 -62.26
CA ARG A 7 40.79 -35.69 -62.20
C ARG A 7 40.55 -34.98 -60.85
N THR A 8 40.20 -33.71 -60.90
CA THR A 8 39.70 -32.91 -59.73
C THR A 8 38.24 -33.28 -59.54
N ILE A 9 37.93 -33.84 -58.34
CA ILE A 9 36.57 -34.07 -57.90
C ILE A 9 36.14 -32.77 -57.17
N GLY A 10 35.23 -32.01 -57.78
CA GLY A 10 34.61 -30.87 -57.17
C GLY A 10 33.54 -31.33 -56.19
N PHE A 11 33.77 -31.07 -54.89
CA PHE A 11 32.73 -31.16 -53.85
C PHE A 11 31.83 -29.89 -53.94
N GLY A 12 30.61 -30.10 -54.44
CA GLY A 12 29.57 -29.06 -54.34
C GLY A 12 29.04 -28.96 -52.91
N LEU A 13 29.42 -27.93 -52.21
CA LEU A 13 28.78 -27.55 -50.95
C LEU A 13 27.43 -26.87 -51.28
N SER A 14 26.35 -27.62 -51.15
CA SER A 14 24.99 -27.04 -51.15
C SER A 14 24.78 -26.30 -49.82
N ALA A 15 24.91 -24.99 -49.81
CA ALA A 15 24.51 -24.15 -48.72
C ALA A 15 22.98 -24.10 -48.64
N ALA A 16 22.41 -24.94 -47.79
CA ALA A 16 21.01 -24.81 -47.39
C ALA A 16 20.90 -23.53 -46.51
N ALA A 17 20.55 -22.42 -47.12
CA ALA A 17 20.12 -21.23 -46.42
C ALA A 17 18.77 -21.51 -45.73
N GLY A 18 18.84 -22.03 -44.53
CA GLY A 18 17.69 -22.08 -43.63
C GLY A 18 17.26 -20.64 -43.34
N THR A 19 16.18 -20.21 -43.96
CA THR A 19 15.45 -19.00 -43.61
C THR A 19 14.88 -19.22 -42.22
N LEU A 20 15.59 -18.80 -41.17
CA LEU A 20 15.04 -18.55 -39.85
C LEU A 20 14.02 -17.42 -40.06
N CYS A 21 12.75 -17.78 -40.23
CA CYS A 21 11.65 -16.88 -39.96
C CYS A 21 11.76 -16.50 -38.50
N ALA A 22 12.43 -15.40 -38.21
CA ALA A 22 12.26 -14.69 -37.00
C ALA A 22 10.77 -14.30 -36.95
N MET A 23 9.95 -15.12 -36.30
CA MET A 23 8.63 -14.70 -35.84
C MET A 23 8.92 -13.50 -34.94
N SER A 24 8.71 -12.29 -35.44
CA SER A 24 8.65 -11.10 -34.64
C SER A 24 7.48 -11.31 -33.68
N ALA A 25 7.76 -11.90 -32.54
CA ALA A 25 6.87 -11.79 -31.42
C ALA A 25 6.78 -10.27 -31.16
N HIS A 26 5.71 -9.66 -31.62
CA HIS A 26 5.37 -8.29 -31.23
C HIS A 26 4.99 -8.35 -29.75
N ALA A 27 6.01 -8.41 -28.89
CA ALA A 27 5.82 -8.16 -27.46
C ALA A 27 5.24 -6.76 -27.37
N GLN A 28 3.97 -6.67 -27.01
CA GLN A 28 3.30 -5.38 -26.86
C GLN A 28 3.76 -4.78 -25.54
N THR A 29 4.89 -4.08 -25.59
CA THR A 29 5.40 -3.32 -24.45
C THR A 29 4.55 -2.06 -24.29
N SER A 30 3.96 -1.88 -23.12
CA SER A 30 3.23 -0.66 -22.75
C SER A 30 3.89 0.00 -21.54
N VAL A 31 4.02 1.33 -21.61
CA VAL A 31 4.37 2.15 -20.45
C VAL A 31 3.26 3.14 -20.25
N GLN A 32 2.68 3.13 -19.07
CA GLN A 32 1.63 4.05 -18.65
C GLN A 32 2.18 5.01 -17.61
N ILE A 33 1.95 6.31 -17.82
CA ILE A 33 2.11 7.33 -16.79
C ILE A 33 0.77 7.46 -16.08
N TYR A 34 0.80 7.49 -14.75
CA TYR A 34 -0.41 7.65 -13.94
C TYR A 34 -0.08 8.47 -12.70
N GLY A 35 -1.11 8.99 -12.06
CA GLY A 35 -0.91 9.73 -10.82
C GLY A 35 -2.19 10.24 -10.21
N THR A 36 -2.01 10.94 -9.09
CA THR A 36 -3.06 11.58 -8.32
C THR A 36 -2.55 12.94 -7.85
N VAL A 37 -3.37 13.95 -8.01
CA VAL A 37 -3.16 15.29 -7.44
C VAL A 37 -4.36 15.61 -6.56
N ASP A 38 -4.13 15.63 -5.26
CA ASP A 38 -5.13 15.94 -4.22
C ASP A 38 -4.74 17.22 -3.51
N GLY A 39 -5.63 18.20 -3.51
CA GLY A 39 -5.49 19.47 -2.80
C GLY A 39 -6.71 19.72 -1.93
N GLY A 40 -6.47 19.86 -0.61
CA GLY A 40 -7.53 20.11 0.35
C GLY A 40 -7.12 21.11 1.42
N VAL A 41 -8.10 21.81 1.98
CA VAL A 41 -7.96 22.71 3.13
C VAL A 41 -8.61 22.06 4.32
N ARG A 42 -7.87 21.99 5.43
CA ARG A 42 -8.31 21.44 6.71
C ARG A 42 -8.26 22.50 7.80
N TYR A 43 -9.39 22.70 8.44
CA TYR A 43 -9.52 23.46 9.70
C TYR A 43 -9.54 22.47 10.86
N GLN A 44 -8.67 22.66 11.85
CA GLN A 44 -8.55 21.75 13.00
C GLN A 44 -8.46 22.54 14.30
N THR A 45 -9.31 22.18 15.26
CA THR A 45 -9.27 22.73 16.65
C THR A 45 -8.31 21.90 17.50
N ASN A 46 -7.80 22.51 18.57
CA ASN A 46 -6.89 21.83 19.51
C ASN A 46 -5.69 21.13 18.82
N ALA A 47 -5.18 21.75 17.78
CA ALA A 47 -4.14 21.16 16.92
C ALA A 47 -2.74 21.24 17.52
N VAL A 48 -2.51 22.14 18.50
CA VAL A 48 -1.23 22.39 19.13
C VAL A 48 -1.30 22.29 20.64
N LYS A 49 -0.15 22.11 21.29
CA LYS A 49 -0.06 22.05 22.77
C LYS A 49 -0.64 23.33 23.39
N GLY A 50 -1.53 23.12 24.38
CA GLY A 50 -2.24 24.23 25.03
C GLY A 50 -3.55 24.65 24.35
N GLY A 51 -3.95 23.97 23.29
CA GLY A 51 -5.13 24.27 22.48
C GLY A 51 -4.85 25.38 21.47
N GLY A 52 -5.37 25.29 20.32
CA GLY A 52 -5.21 26.28 19.25
C GLY A 52 -5.77 25.73 17.97
N THR A 53 -6.19 26.63 17.11
CA THR A 53 -6.75 26.29 15.82
C THR A 53 -5.70 26.42 14.73
N VAL A 54 -5.65 25.47 13.81
CA VAL A 54 -4.77 25.51 12.65
C VAL A 54 -5.60 25.34 11.39
N VAL A 55 -5.25 26.11 10.37
CA VAL A 55 -5.74 25.91 9.00
C VAL A 55 -4.53 25.49 8.17
N THR A 56 -4.64 24.32 7.53
CA THR A 56 -3.54 23.74 6.75
C THR A 56 -4.04 23.30 5.39
N MET A 57 -3.13 23.34 4.41
CA MET A 57 -3.25 22.55 3.19
C MET A 57 -2.35 21.33 3.37
N ASN A 58 -2.91 20.12 3.34
CA ASN A 58 -2.07 18.92 3.37
C ASN A 58 -1.31 18.79 2.05
N SER A 59 -0.01 18.94 2.13
CA SER A 59 0.86 18.88 0.97
C SER A 59 0.85 17.50 0.29
N ASN A 60 0.60 16.42 1.05
CA ASN A 60 0.59 15.04 0.54
C ASN A 60 -0.82 14.53 0.17
N GLY A 61 -1.83 15.41 0.19
CA GLY A 61 -3.24 15.06 -0.03
C GLY A 61 -3.96 14.58 1.23
N TYR A 62 -5.28 14.78 1.28
CA TYR A 62 -6.14 14.29 2.36
C TYR A 62 -6.96 13.08 1.93
N TYR A 63 -7.65 13.18 0.79
CA TYR A 63 -8.49 12.12 0.25
C TYR A 63 -7.63 11.00 -0.36
N SER A 64 -6.69 11.37 -1.22
CA SER A 64 -5.70 10.46 -1.81
C SER A 64 -4.28 11.01 -1.65
N SER A 65 -3.28 10.15 -1.58
CA SER A 65 -1.89 10.63 -1.55
C SER A 65 -1.45 11.12 -2.93
N ASN A 66 -0.82 12.29 -2.97
CA ASN A 66 -0.21 12.83 -4.19
C ASN A 66 0.90 11.92 -4.69
N LYS A 67 0.83 11.52 -5.95
CA LYS A 67 1.77 10.59 -6.56
C LYS A 67 1.89 10.76 -8.06
N LEU A 68 3.07 10.42 -8.56
CA LEU A 68 3.36 10.25 -9.98
C LEU A 68 4.02 8.88 -10.15
N GLY A 69 3.53 8.09 -11.09
CA GLY A 69 4.05 6.75 -11.31
C GLY A 69 4.18 6.37 -12.78
N PHE A 70 5.04 5.37 -12.99
CA PHE A 70 5.27 4.69 -14.25
C PHE A 70 5.00 3.21 -14.06
N LEU A 71 4.12 2.65 -14.86
CA LEU A 71 3.81 1.24 -14.91
C LEU A 71 4.19 0.69 -16.28
N GLY A 72 5.11 -0.26 -16.32
CA GLY A 72 5.50 -0.94 -17.55
C GLY A 72 5.04 -2.40 -17.54
N LYS A 73 4.57 -2.88 -18.69
CA LYS A 73 4.24 -4.29 -18.89
C LYS A 73 4.66 -4.73 -20.28
N GLU A 74 5.32 -5.87 -20.33
CA GLU A 74 5.72 -6.58 -21.56
C GLU A 74 5.07 -7.96 -21.56
N ASP A 75 4.36 -8.30 -22.62
CA ASP A 75 3.79 -9.62 -22.84
C ASP A 75 4.89 -10.55 -23.35
N LEU A 76 5.17 -11.64 -22.64
CA LEU A 76 6.17 -12.64 -22.96
C LEU A 76 5.57 -13.88 -23.66
N GLY A 77 4.26 -13.89 -23.90
CA GLY A 77 3.52 -15.01 -24.46
C GLY A 77 3.08 -16.04 -23.41
N ASP A 78 2.16 -16.92 -23.79
CA ASP A 78 1.62 -18.00 -22.96
C ASP A 78 1.10 -17.55 -21.57
N GLY A 79 0.58 -16.31 -21.48
CA GLY A 79 0.08 -15.70 -20.24
C GLY A 79 1.20 -15.17 -19.32
N TRP A 80 2.46 -15.24 -19.74
CA TRP A 80 3.58 -14.64 -19.01
C TRP A 80 3.76 -13.16 -19.34
N ASN A 81 4.20 -12.40 -18.36
CA ASN A 81 4.58 -10.99 -18.55
C ASN A 81 5.76 -10.63 -17.65
N ALA A 82 6.58 -9.68 -18.11
CA ALA A 82 7.47 -8.91 -17.26
C ALA A 82 6.83 -7.57 -16.97
N HIS A 83 7.01 -7.03 -15.76
CA HIS A 83 6.43 -5.74 -15.41
C HIS A 83 7.31 -5.00 -14.40
N PHE A 84 7.12 -3.70 -14.34
CA PHE A 84 7.74 -2.85 -13.31
C PHE A 84 6.78 -1.75 -12.88
N GLN A 85 7.00 -1.24 -11.69
CA GLN A 85 6.33 -0.04 -11.20
C GLN A 85 7.32 0.86 -10.47
N LEU A 86 7.33 2.14 -10.85
CA LEU A 86 8.07 3.20 -10.18
C LEU A 86 7.06 4.27 -9.75
N GLU A 87 6.98 4.58 -8.46
CA GLU A 87 6.00 5.52 -7.91
C GLU A 87 6.67 6.48 -6.92
N ASN A 88 6.55 7.75 -7.21
CA ASN A 88 7.03 8.86 -6.40
C ASN A 88 5.85 9.50 -5.65
N GLY A 89 6.06 9.91 -4.41
CA GLY A 89 5.15 10.75 -3.66
C GLY A 89 5.66 12.18 -3.60
N PHE A 90 4.77 13.15 -3.72
CA PHE A 90 5.14 14.56 -3.69
C PHE A 90 4.18 15.40 -2.85
N ASN A 91 4.66 16.56 -2.41
CA ASN A 91 3.91 17.55 -1.66
C ASN A 91 3.36 18.63 -2.61
N LEU A 92 2.05 18.70 -2.77
CA LEU A 92 1.42 19.69 -3.65
C LEU A 92 1.70 21.15 -3.21
N GLY A 93 1.80 21.39 -1.90
CA GLY A 93 2.00 22.74 -1.36
C GLY A 93 3.36 23.39 -1.68
N ASN A 94 4.39 22.60 -2.00
CA ASN A 94 5.74 23.11 -2.24
C ASN A 94 6.51 22.36 -3.36
N GLY A 95 5.94 21.32 -3.96
CA GLY A 95 6.56 20.57 -5.05
C GLY A 95 7.69 19.61 -4.63
N GLN A 96 7.98 19.46 -3.35
CA GLN A 96 9.03 18.57 -2.85
C GLN A 96 8.55 17.13 -2.78
N PHE A 97 9.47 16.17 -2.61
CA PHE A 97 9.14 14.80 -2.27
C PHE A 97 8.35 14.74 -0.95
N ASP A 98 7.45 13.78 -0.81
CA ASP A 98 6.66 13.57 0.42
C ASP A 98 7.45 12.85 1.54
N ASN A 99 8.76 12.76 1.40
CA ASN A 99 9.67 12.18 2.38
C ASN A 99 10.84 13.12 2.70
N THR A 100 11.44 12.93 3.87
CA THR A 100 12.58 13.72 4.37
C THR A 100 13.93 13.12 4.01
N THR A 101 13.97 11.96 3.38
CA THR A 101 15.19 11.20 3.09
C THR A 101 15.70 11.40 1.66
N GLY A 102 14.97 12.14 0.83
CA GLY A 102 15.32 12.39 -0.58
C GLY A 102 15.19 11.18 -1.50
N ILE A 103 14.40 10.18 -1.09
CA ILE A 103 14.14 9.00 -1.91
C ILE A 103 13.16 9.39 -3.03
N GLU A 104 13.58 9.23 -4.28
CA GLU A 104 12.79 9.60 -5.45
C GLU A 104 11.55 8.70 -5.62
N PHE A 105 11.74 7.38 -5.74
CA PHE A 105 10.63 6.43 -5.82
C PHE A 105 10.30 5.84 -4.45
N ASN A 106 9.89 6.70 -3.54
CA ASN A 106 9.68 6.34 -2.13
C ASN A 106 8.42 5.51 -1.89
N ARG A 107 7.50 5.45 -2.86
CA ARG A 107 6.26 4.70 -2.73
C ARG A 107 6.42 3.27 -3.24
N GLN A 108 6.76 3.10 -4.50
CA GLN A 108 7.05 1.78 -5.09
C GLN A 108 8.20 1.86 -6.08
N ALA A 109 9.06 0.85 -6.09
CA ALA A 109 10.17 0.69 -7.01
C ALA A 109 10.50 -0.80 -7.12
N PHE A 110 9.82 -1.50 -8.04
CA PHE A 110 10.00 -2.93 -8.21
C PHE A 110 9.91 -3.37 -9.68
N VAL A 111 10.44 -4.55 -9.94
CA VAL A 111 10.32 -5.29 -11.19
C VAL A 111 9.82 -6.70 -10.85
N GLY A 112 9.01 -7.28 -11.72
CA GLY A 112 8.46 -8.59 -11.50
C GLY A 112 8.23 -9.41 -12.78
N ILE A 113 7.94 -10.68 -12.56
CA ILE A 113 7.44 -11.59 -13.58
C ILE A 113 6.11 -12.16 -13.10
N GLY A 114 5.13 -12.18 -13.97
CA GLY A 114 3.79 -12.67 -13.69
C GLY A 114 3.27 -13.64 -14.71
N ASN A 115 2.29 -14.43 -14.30
CA ASN A 115 1.52 -15.31 -15.16
C ASN A 115 0.07 -15.35 -14.69
N ASP A 116 -0.88 -15.30 -15.60
CA ASP A 116 -2.31 -15.24 -15.29
C ASP A 116 -2.82 -16.42 -14.43
N LYS A 117 -2.12 -17.55 -14.48
CA LYS A 117 -2.48 -18.76 -13.70
C LYS A 117 -1.64 -18.93 -12.44
N TYR A 118 -0.37 -18.54 -12.48
CA TYR A 118 0.58 -18.83 -11.41
C TYR A 118 0.87 -17.64 -10.51
N GLY A 119 0.30 -16.46 -10.80
CA GLY A 119 0.53 -15.23 -10.04
C GLY A 119 1.80 -14.51 -10.43
N SER A 120 2.27 -13.61 -9.57
CA SER A 120 3.49 -12.83 -9.80
C SER A 120 4.51 -13.01 -8.68
N ILE A 121 5.79 -12.78 -9.03
CA ILE A 121 6.89 -12.58 -8.11
C ILE A 121 7.49 -11.21 -8.41
N ASP A 122 7.51 -10.34 -7.42
CA ASP A 122 7.92 -8.95 -7.52
C ASP A 122 9.11 -8.69 -6.59
N LEU A 123 10.12 -7.96 -7.09
CA LEU A 123 11.39 -7.70 -6.41
C LEU A 123 11.63 -6.21 -6.30
N GLY A 124 11.75 -5.67 -5.09
CA GLY A 124 12.07 -4.27 -4.86
C GLY A 124 11.36 -3.66 -3.68
N ARG A 125 11.12 -2.34 -3.75
CA ARG A 125 10.33 -1.62 -2.75
C ARG A 125 8.85 -1.68 -3.09
N GLN A 126 8.04 -2.22 -2.18
CA GLN A 126 6.62 -2.48 -2.39
C GLN A 126 5.81 -2.18 -1.13
N TYR A 127 4.49 -2.04 -1.29
CA TYR A 127 3.57 -2.03 -0.14
C TYR A 127 3.70 -3.29 0.71
N THR A 128 3.50 -3.17 2.01
CA THR A 128 3.39 -4.34 2.91
C THR A 128 2.10 -5.11 2.61
N ILE A 129 2.09 -6.41 2.87
CA ILE A 129 0.88 -7.23 2.74
C ILE A 129 -0.23 -6.72 3.67
N SER A 130 0.14 -6.21 4.86
CA SER A 130 -0.84 -5.60 5.77
C SER A 130 -1.53 -4.38 5.15
N HIS A 131 -0.79 -3.53 4.43
CA HIS A 131 -1.37 -2.41 3.69
C HIS A 131 -2.33 -2.88 2.60
N ASP A 132 -1.95 -3.89 1.82
CA ASP A 132 -2.77 -4.42 0.72
C ASP A 132 -4.07 -5.04 1.26
N ILE A 133 -3.99 -5.84 2.32
CA ILE A 133 -5.14 -6.53 2.90
C ILE A 133 -6.06 -5.58 3.69
N ILE A 134 -5.51 -4.64 4.50
CA ILE A 134 -6.36 -3.74 5.30
C ILE A 134 -7.18 -2.79 4.42
N SER A 135 -6.66 -2.41 3.26
CA SER A 135 -7.35 -1.55 2.30
C SER A 135 -8.71 -2.12 1.88
N ILE A 136 -8.84 -3.46 1.90
CA ILE A 136 -10.06 -4.18 1.55
C ILE A 136 -11.15 -4.00 2.62
N TYR A 137 -10.77 -3.82 3.89
CA TYR A 137 -11.69 -3.80 5.03
C TYR A 137 -11.91 -2.43 5.64
N ASP A 138 -11.05 -1.45 5.30
CA ASP A 138 -11.25 -0.07 5.71
C ASP A 138 -12.57 0.50 5.14
N PRO A 139 -13.46 1.07 5.98
CA PRO A 139 -14.70 1.68 5.52
C PRO A 139 -14.51 2.76 4.45
N PHE A 140 -13.41 3.52 4.53
CA PHE A 140 -13.08 4.60 3.60
C PHE A 140 -12.27 4.14 2.38
N SER A 141 -12.03 2.81 2.23
CA SER A 141 -11.26 2.25 1.11
C SER A 141 -9.88 2.90 0.93
N PHE A 142 -9.21 3.19 2.05
CA PHE A 142 -7.92 3.88 2.15
C PHE A 142 -7.90 5.33 1.68
N HIS A 143 -9.06 5.98 1.57
CA HIS A 143 -9.11 7.43 1.54
C HIS A 143 -8.86 8.00 2.95
N PHE A 144 -8.41 9.24 3.04
CA PHE A 144 -8.12 9.94 4.29
C PHE A 144 -7.03 9.27 5.16
N THR A 145 -6.09 8.54 4.54
CA THR A 145 -5.01 7.85 5.27
C THR A 145 -4.19 8.71 6.23
N PRO A 146 -3.99 10.04 6.01
CA PRO A 146 -3.32 10.89 6.99
C PRO A 146 -4.08 11.07 8.31
N ILE A 147 -5.39 10.79 8.32
CA ILE A 147 -6.28 10.94 9.49
C ILE A 147 -6.49 9.60 10.19
N LEU A 148 -6.62 8.51 9.41
CA LEU A 148 -6.94 7.19 9.91
C LEU A 148 -5.74 6.52 10.59
N PRO A 149 -5.90 5.86 11.76
CA PRO A 149 -4.81 5.24 12.50
C PRO A 149 -4.42 3.86 11.98
N LEU A 150 -4.66 3.55 10.72
CA LEU A 150 -4.48 2.20 10.18
C LEU A 150 -3.01 1.89 9.82
N THR A 151 -2.26 2.89 9.36
CA THR A 151 -0.88 2.69 8.91
C THR A 151 0.13 2.55 10.04
N THR A 152 -0.15 3.11 11.21
CA THR A 152 0.73 3.01 12.39
C THR A 152 0.66 1.67 13.09
N ALA A 153 -0.44 0.94 12.91
CA ALA A 153 -0.62 -0.39 13.48
C ALA A 153 -0.52 -1.52 12.43
N SER A 154 -0.21 -1.17 11.21
CA SER A 154 0.01 -2.11 10.10
C SER A 154 1.47 -2.23 9.72
N ASP A 155 2.38 -1.95 10.65
CA ASP A 155 3.80 -2.13 10.44
C ASP A 155 4.41 -1.20 9.37
N GLY A 156 3.80 -0.04 9.22
CA GLY A 156 4.17 0.84 8.14
C GLY A 156 3.54 0.43 6.80
N THR A 157 3.95 1.09 5.75
CA THR A 157 3.28 0.97 4.46
C THR A 157 4.10 0.27 3.40
N ARG A 158 5.43 0.13 3.58
CA ARG A 158 6.32 -0.40 2.53
C ARG A 158 7.53 -1.11 3.10
N ASN A 159 7.88 -2.24 2.46
CA ASN A 159 9.12 -2.96 2.66
C ASN A 159 10.15 -2.58 1.58
N ASN A 160 11.43 -2.49 1.96
CA ASN A 160 12.56 -2.41 1.02
C ASN A 160 13.11 -3.81 0.77
N ASN A 161 13.77 -4.01 -0.37
CA ASN A 161 14.43 -5.27 -0.72
C ASN A 161 13.49 -6.47 -0.58
N ASP A 162 12.24 -6.26 -0.96
CA ASP A 162 11.17 -7.20 -0.79
C ASP A 162 11.09 -8.20 -1.94
N ILE A 163 10.79 -9.44 -1.61
CA ILE A 163 10.47 -10.53 -2.53
C ILE A 163 9.04 -10.95 -2.21
N LYS A 164 8.08 -10.53 -3.03
CA LYS A 164 6.67 -10.78 -2.80
C LYS A 164 6.09 -11.70 -3.87
N TYR A 165 5.40 -12.74 -3.44
CA TYR A 165 4.53 -13.54 -4.29
C TYR A 165 3.07 -13.17 -4.04
N LYS A 166 2.32 -13.02 -5.13
CA LYS A 166 0.88 -12.71 -5.11
C LYS A 166 0.15 -13.56 -6.14
N ASN A 167 -0.97 -14.15 -5.75
CA ASN A 167 -1.85 -14.86 -6.68
C ASN A 167 -3.33 -14.78 -6.24
N VAL A 168 -4.23 -14.99 -7.21
CA VAL A 168 -5.67 -15.07 -7.01
C VAL A 168 -6.17 -16.44 -7.47
N PHE A 169 -6.51 -17.30 -6.52
CA PHE A 169 -7.03 -18.64 -6.76
C PHE A 169 -8.57 -18.62 -6.67
N GLY A 170 -9.25 -18.31 -7.77
CA GLY A 170 -10.70 -18.13 -7.77
C GLY A 170 -11.10 -16.98 -6.82
N PRO A 171 -11.83 -17.24 -5.71
CA PRO A 171 -12.23 -16.21 -4.77
C PRO A 171 -11.14 -15.83 -3.74
N LEU A 172 -10.01 -16.53 -3.71
CA LEU A 172 -8.94 -16.37 -2.73
C LEU A 172 -7.78 -15.54 -3.28
N LEU A 173 -7.55 -14.35 -2.74
CA LEU A 173 -6.31 -13.62 -2.83
C LEU A 173 -5.33 -14.20 -1.81
N PHE A 174 -4.11 -14.52 -2.24
CA PHE A 174 -3.01 -14.98 -1.38
C PHE A 174 -1.76 -14.19 -1.67
N GLU A 175 -1.08 -13.74 -0.62
CA GLU A 175 0.18 -13.01 -0.67
C GLU A 175 1.15 -13.53 0.37
N VAL A 176 2.43 -13.61 0.02
CA VAL A 176 3.52 -13.92 0.94
C VAL A 176 4.75 -13.12 0.55
N ASP A 177 5.45 -12.58 1.52
CA ASP A 177 6.68 -11.81 1.28
C ASP A 177 7.82 -12.20 2.23
N ASN A 178 9.03 -11.84 1.80
CA ASN A 178 10.22 -11.83 2.61
C ASN A 178 11.12 -10.68 2.16
N SER A 179 11.19 -9.64 2.96
CA SER A 179 12.13 -8.56 2.72
C SER A 179 13.48 -8.84 3.36
N LEU A 180 14.54 -8.56 2.61
CA LEU A 180 15.92 -8.83 3.04
C LEU A 180 16.44 -7.65 3.86
N GLY A 181 16.94 -7.93 5.05
CA GLY A 181 17.46 -6.89 5.95
C GLY A 181 18.79 -6.27 5.53
N GLY A 182 19.55 -6.93 4.64
CA GLY A 182 20.82 -6.42 4.13
C GLY A 182 21.95 -6.37 5.17
N VAL A 183 21.86 -7.11 6.26
CA VAL A 183 22.86 -7.13 7.34
C VAL A 183 23.86 -8.24 7.08
N ALA A 184 25.14 -7.88 6.96
CA ALA A 184 26.21 -8.83 6.67
C ALA A 184 26.36 -9.89 7.79
N GLY A 185 26.27 -11.17 7.41
CA GLY A 185 26.38 -12.28 8.34
C GLY A 185 25.11 -12.60 9.15
N ASP A 186 24.03 -11.84 8.97
CA ASP A 186 22.78 -12.06 9.67
C ASP A 186 21.56 -11.83 8.75
N PHE A 187 20.94 -12.91 8.30
CA PHE A 187 19.75 -12.86 7.43
C PHE A 187 18.46 -12.47 8.15
N SER A 188 18.46 -12.49 9.49
CA SER A 188 17.29 -12.19 10.30
C SER A 188 17.15 -10.70 10.60
N SER A 189 18.27 -10.05 10.90
CA SER A 189 18.32 -8.63 11.24
C SER A 189 17.86 -7.77 10.07
N GLY A 190 16.88 -6.88 10.33
CA GLY A 190 16.29 -6.01 9.31
C GLY A 190 15.31 -6.69 8.35
N ALA A 191 15.10 -8.02 8.48
CA ALA A 191 14.21 -8.76 7.62
C ALA A 191 12.74 -8.63 8.07
N THR A 192 11.81 -8.65 7.10
CA THR A 192 10.37 -8.76 7.33
C THR A 192 9.85 -10.02 6.65
N ARG A 193 8.89 -10.70 7.25
CA ARG A 193 8.20 -11.87 6.68
C ARG A 193 6.73 -11.76 6.97
N SER A 194 5.91 -11.85 5.94
CA SER A 194 4.47 -11.72 6.09
C SER A 194 3.72 -12.71 5.21
N VAL A 195 2.52 -13.04 5.65
CA VAL A 195 1.53 -13.80 4.86
C VAL A 195 0.16 -13.19 5.05
N GLY A 196 -0.56 -13.03 3.96
CA GLY A 196 -1.91 -12.49 3.95
C GLY A 196 -2.83 -13.19 2.97
N MET A 197 -4.10 -13.18 3.30
CA MET A 197 -5.14 -13.72 2.42
C MET A 197 -6.46 -12.97 2.59
N SER A 198 -7.24 -12.94 1.51
CA SER A 198 -8.59 -12.42 1.49
C SER A 198 -9.47 -13.30 0.64
N TYR A 199 -10.59 -13.74 1.18
CA TYR A 199 -11.58 -14.59 0.51
C TYR A 199 -12.85 -13.80 0.22
N SER A 200 -13.26 -13.76 -1.04
CA SER A 200 -14.43 -13.03 -1.53
C SER A 200 -15.45 -13.99 -2.11
N ALA A 201 -16.62 -14.15 -1.45
CA ALA A 201 -17.70 -15.01 -1.91
C ALA A 201 -19.05 -14.30 -1.84
N GLY A 202 -19.65 -14.03 -2.99
CA GLY A 202 -20.90 -13.28 -3.07
C GLY A 202 -20.77 -11.91 -2.40
N PRO A 203 -21.64 -11.57 -1.40
CA PRO A 203 -21.57 -10.28 -0.72
C PRO A 203 -20.51 -10.21 0.39
N VAL A 204 -19.89 -11.34 0.75
CA VAL A 204 -18.95 -11.48 1.89
C VAL A 204 -17.51 -11.38 1.41
N ASN A 205 -16.70 -10.62 2.12
CA ASN A 205 -15.25 -10.68 2.05
C ASN A 205 -14.69 -10.80 3.46
N VAL A 206 -13.76 -11.74 3.68
CA VAL A 206 -13.09 -11.99 4.96
C VAL A 206 -11.63 -12.31 4.72
N GLY A 207 -10.76 -11.80 5.57
CA GLY A 207 -9.33 -12.06 5.43
C GLY A 207 -8.51 -11.53 6.59
N GLY A 208 -7.21 -11.72 6.46
CA GLY A 208 -6.27 -11.31 7.48
C GLY A 208 -4.83 -11.41 7.03
N VAL A 209 -3.96 -10.92 7.85
CA VAL A 209 -2.51 -10.94 7.66
C VAL A 209 -1.81 -11.20 8.98
N TYR A 210 -0.68 -11.88 8.91
CA TYR A 210 0.31 -11.97 9.97
C TYR A 210 1.67 -11.61 9.39
N GLY A 211 2.44 -10.84 10.15
CA GLY A 211 3.80 -10.51 9.80
C GLY A 211 4.70 -10.36 11.03
N HIS A 212 6.00 -10.55 10.78
CA HIS A 212 7.05 -10.35 11.75
C HIS A 212 8.23 -9.68 11.09
N ARG A 213 8.77 -8.66 11.73
CA ARG A 213 9.98 -7.95 11.29
C ARG A 213 10.96 -7.79 12.44
N ASN A 214 12.24 -7.72 12.09
CA ASN A 214 13.33 -7.38 13.02
C ASN A 214 13.82 -5.98 12.69
N ILE A 215 13.39 -4.98 13.46
CA ILE A 215 13.71 -3.57 13.22
C ILE A 215 14.87 -3.10 14.08
N LEU A 216 15.67 -2.19 13.55
CA LEU A 216 16.76 -1.56 14.30
C LEU A 216 16.18 -0.58 15.31
N THR A 217 16.36 -0.87 16.60
CA THR A 217 15.95 0.00 17.70
C THR A 217 17.19 0.37 18.53
N GLY A 218 17.65 1.59 18.37
CA GLY A 218 18.95 2.00 18.91
C GLY A 218 20.10 1.26 18.22
N THR A 219 20.77 0.35 18.93
CA THR A 219 21.88 -0.46 18.41
C THR A 219 21.54 -1.95 18.27
N ALA A 220 20.30 -2.35 18.59
CA ALA A 220 19.84 -3.73 18.54
C ALA A 220 18.70 -3.90 17.54
N TYR A 221 18.63 -5.08 16.90
CA TYR A 221 17.46 -5.50 16.15
C TYR A 221 16.49 -6.19 17.10
N LEU A 222 15.26 -5.68 17.17
CA LEU A 222 14.20 -6.16 18.04
C LEU A 222 13.00 -6.58 17.23
N GLY A 223 12.26 -7.56 17.73
CA GLY A 223 11.09 -8.10 17.07
C GLY A 223 9.90 -7.14 17.10
N ASP A 224 9.15 -7.15 16.04
CA ASP A 224 7.86 -6.51 15.90
C ASP A 224 6.93 -7.46 15.17
N SER A 225 5.88 -7.88 15.85
CA SER A 225 4.89 -8.82 15.30
C SER A 225 3.56 -8.14 15.16
N TYR A 226 2.91 -8.32 14.04
CA TYR A 226 1.59 -7.74 13.81
C TYR A 226 0.64 -8.77 13.18
N TYR A 227 -0.63 -8.61 13.48
CA TYR A 227 -1.69 -9.34 12.81
C TYR A 227 -2.92 -8.47 12.63
N MET A 228 -3.71 -8.80 11.63
CA MET A 228 -4.96 -8.14 11.32
C MET A 228 -5.97 -9.17 10.83
N ALA A 229 -7.23 -8.96 11.18
CA ALA A 229 -8.36 -9.65 10.58
C ALA A 229 -9.47 -8.65 10.26
N GLY A 230 -10.17 -8.87 9.16
CA GLY A 230 -11.24 -7.99 8.71
C GLY A 230 -12.36 -8.74 8.00
N VAL A 231 -13.51 -8.07 7.95
CA VAL A 231 -14.71 -8.52 7.26
C VAL A 231 -15.38 -7.36 6.57
N ALA A 232 -15.92 -7.61 5.39
CA ALA A 232 -16.81 -6.69 4.70
C ALA A 232 -18.04 -7.45 4.17
N TYR A 233 -19.18 -6.78 4.20
CA TYR A 233 -20.45 -7.30 3.68
C TYR A 233 -21.15 -6.22 2.85
N ARG A 234 -21.58 -6.58 1.64
CA ARG A 234 -22.28 -5.67 0.74
C ARG A 234 -23.79 -5.96 0.73
N ILE A 235 -24.58 -4.94 1.01
CA ILE A 235 -26.05 -4.99 1.00
C ILE A 235 -26.54 -3.95 0.01
N GLY A 236 -26.79 -4.35 -1.24
CA GLY A 236 -27.14 -3.41 -2.29
C GLY A 236 -26.09 -2.30 -2.46
N PRO A 237 -26.46 -1.01 -2.31
CA PRO A 237 -25.55 0.11 -2.45
C PRO A 237 -24.68 0.37 -1.20
N VAL A 238 -24.91 -0.36 -0.11
CA VAL A 238 -24.20 -0.19 1.18
C VAL A 238 -23.18 -1.30 1.37
N ARG A 239 -21.97 -0.92 1.75
CA ARG A 239 -20.92 -1.82 2.24
C ARG A 239 -20.69 -1.54 3.71
N VAL A 240 -20.81 -2.57 4.55
CA VAL A 240 -20.44 -2.54 5.96
C VAL A 240 -19.12 -3.27 6.09
N SER A 241 -18.15 -2.69 6.76
CA SER A 241 -16.84 -3.33 6.93
C SER A 241 -16.19 -2.92 8.24
N GLY A 242 -15.23 -3.74 8.66
CA GLY A 242 -14.45 -3.48 9.86
C GLY A 242 -13.41 -4.55 10.10
N GLY A 243 -12.58 -4.32 11.09
CA GLY A 243 -11.50 -5.21 11.43
C GLY A 243 -10.84 -4.86 12.76
N PHE A 244 -9.87 -5.68 13.06
CA PHE A 244 -9.02 -5.54 14.22
C PHE A 244 -7.58 -5.75 13.81
N MET A 245 -6.68 -4.93 14.35
CA MET A 245 -5.24 -4.98 14.14
C MET A 245 -4.53 -4.93 15.48
N SER A 246 -3.44 -5.68 15.60
CA SER A 246 -2.57 -5.67 16.76
C SER A 246 -1.11 -5.72 16.32
N GLU A 247 -0.31 -4.85 16.90
CA GLU A 247 1.14 -4.78 16.70
C GLU A 247 1.83 -4.89 18.06
N ASP A 248 2.76 -5.85 18.20
CA ASP A 248 3.61 -6.04 19.39
C ASP A 248 5.02 -5.60 19.06
N LEU A 249 5.32 -4.36 19.35
CA LEU A 249 6.61 -3.75 19.13
C LEU A 249 7.50 -3.93 20.35
N GLN A 250 8.67 -4.56 20.16
CA GLN A 250 9.68 -4.68 21.19
C GLN A 250 10.63 -3.48 21.18
N THR A 251 10.88 -2.91 22.34
CA THR A 251 11.91 -1.88 22.53
C THR A 251 12.71 -2.17 23.81
N PRO A 252 13.96 -1.66 23.95
CA PRO A 252 14.75 -1.86 25.17
C PRO A 252 14.04 -1.33 26.44
N ALA A 253 13.27 -0.24 26.32
CA ALA A 253 12.57 0.38 27.43
C ALA A 253 11.19 -0.25 27.69
N ALA A 254 10.59 -0.87 26.69
CA ALA A 254 9.28 -1.52 26.76
C ALA A 254 9.34 -2.81 25.95
N PRO A 255 9.67 -3.95 26.58
CA PRO A 255 9.86 -5.24 25.89
C PRO A 255 8.66 -5.69 25.05
N HIS A 256 7.48 -5.27 25.44
CA HIS A 256 6.22 -5.53 24.72
C HIS A 256 5.32 -4.29 24.81
N GLN A 257 5.26 -3.54 23.74
CA GLN A 257 4.28 -2.48 23.59
C GLN A 257 3.24 -2.91 22.56
N VAL A 258 2.11 -3.41 23.01
CA VAL A 258 1.05 -3.83 22.10
C VAL A 258 0.12 -2.66 21.82
N THR A 259 0.02 -2.30 20.54
CA THR A 259 -0.94 -1.32 20.03
C THR A 259 -2.06 -2.06 19.32
N ASN A 260 -3.30 -1.82 19.76
CA ASN A 260 -4.48 -2.42 19.15
C ASN A 260 -5.33 -1.34 18.49
N ASN A 261 -5.82 -1.62 17.29
CA ASN A 261 -6.81 -0.82 16.59
C ASN A 261 -8.01 -1.69 16.22
N ALA A 262 -9.19 -1.32 16.72
CA ALA A 262 -10.45 -1.85 16.26
C ALA A 262 -11.16 -0.78 15.42
N PHE A 263 -11.73 -1.16 14.30
CA PHE A 263 -12.41 -0.21 13.43
C PHE A 263 -13.63 -0.84 12.76
N GLY A 264 -14.57 0.01 12.38
CA GLY A 264 -15.74 -0.40 11.62
C GLY A 264 -16.50 0.79 11.08
N GLY A 265 -17.28 0.56 10.04
CA GLY A 265 -18.05 1.62 9.41
C GLY A 265 -18.83 1.16 8.19
N ILE A 266 -19.33 2.14 7.47
CA ILE A 266 -20.15 1.94 6.28
C ILE A 266 -19.62 2.81 5.13
N SER A 267 -19.82 2.32 3.91
CA SER A 267 -19.71 3.09 2.68
C SER A 267 -21.01 2.94 1.90
N TRP A 268 -21.68 4.04 1.59
CA TRP A 268 -22.98 4.06 0.92
C TRP A 268 -22.92 4.84 -0.38
N THR A 269 -23.07 4.14 -1.50
CA THR A 269 -23.25 4.75 -2.81
C THR A 269 -24.67 5.28 -2.93
N ILE A 270 -24.89 6.55 -2.56
CA ILE A 270 -26.22 7.20 -2.57
C ILE A 270 -26.74 7.34 -4.02
N THR A 271 -25.86 7.79 -4.90
CA THR A 271 -26.08 7.83 -6.36
C THR A 271 -24.79 7.39 -7.07
N PRO A 272 -24.78 7.13 -8.37
CA PRO A 272 -23.54 6.79 -9.08
C PRO A 272 -22.41 7.81 -8.97
N SER A 273 -22.74 9.06 -8.62
CA SER A 273 -21.78 10.16 -8.43
C SER A 273 -21.63 10.64 -6.99
N MET A 274 -22.31 10.03 -6.01
CA MET A 274 -22.26 10.49 -4.62
C MET A 274 -22.07 9.32 -3.66
N ILE A 275 -21.00 9.37 -2.88
CA ILE A 275 -20.62 8.34 -1.91
C ILE A 275 -20.55 9.00 -0.53
N PHE A 276 -21.20 8.39 0.44
CA PHE A 276 -21.08 8.72 1.86
C PHE A 276 -20.33 7.62 2.58
N ASP A 277 -19.34 7.97 3.37
CA ASP A 277 -18.63 7.05 4.25
C ASP A 277 -18.72 7.53 5.69
N GLY A 278 -18.79 6.58 6.62
CA GLY A 278 -18.77 6.84 8.04
C GLY A 278 -18.09 5.72 8.80
N GLY A 279 -17.21 6.05 9.74
CA GLY A 279 -16.46 5.05 10.47
C GLY A 279 -16.01 5.50 11.85
N TYR A 280 -15.71 4.51 12.69
CA TYR A 280 -15.13 4.70 14.01
C TYR A 280 -13.89 3.81 14.15
N TYR A 281 -12.83 4.39 14.72
CA TYR A 281 -11.53 3.75 14.98
C TYR A 281 -11.18 3.93 16.44
N GLN A 282 -10.83 2.85 17.12
CA GLN A 282 -10.37 2.86 18.51
C GLN A 282 -8.95 2.32 18.60
N THR A 283 -8.04 3.13 19.11
CA THR A 283 -6.66 2.74 19.40
C THR A 283 -6.46 2.61 20.90
N THR A 284 -5.79 1.52 21.35
CA THR A 284 -5.37 1.29 22.73
C THR A 284 -3.92 0.81 22.74
N VAL A 285 -3.20 1.10 23.84
CA VAL A 285 -1.80 0.68 24.04
C VAL A 285 -1.70 -0.10 25.35
N SER A 286 -1.04 -1.25 25.35
CA SER A 286 -1.01 -2.20 26.48
C SER A 286 -0.33 -1.64 27.74
N ASN A 287 0.66 -0.77 27.58
CA ASN A 287 1.39 -0.17 28.69
C ASN A 287 0.58 0.88 29.46
N ASP A 288 -0.53 1.30 28.88
CA ASP A 288 -1.48 2.20 29.50
C ASP A 288 -2.92 1.78 29.11
N LYS A 289 -3.44 0.77 29.81
CA LYS A 289 -4.76 0.19 29.53
C LYS A 289 -5.92 1.19 29.68
N ALA A 290 -5.68 2.31 30.37
CA ALA A 290 -6.66 3.39 30.52
C ALA A 290 -6.63 4.35 29.33
N SER A 291 -5.51 4.45 28.61
CA SER A 291 -5.35 5.33 27.46
C SER A 291 -6.07 4.81 26.24
N ARG A 292 -6.91 5.65 25.65
CA ARG A 292 -7.66 5.38 24.43
C ARG A 292 -7.67 6.60 23.53
N ARG A 293 -7.51 6.36 22.25
CA ARG A 293 -7.88 7.30 21.19
C ARG A 293 -9.11 6.76 20.49
N GLY A 294 -10.18 7.53 20.43
CA GLY A 294 -11.36 7.26 19.61
C GLY A 294 -11.44 8.28 18.50
N LEU A 295 -11.57 7.85 17.26
CA LEU A 295 -11.71 8.69 16.08
C LEU A 295 -13.01 8.34 15.36
N SER A 296 -13.93 9.30 15.28
CA SER A 296 -15.12 9.22 14.44
C SER A 296 -14.90 10.05 13.19
N VAL A 297 -15.23 9.52 12.01
CA VAL A 297 -15.05 10.19 10.72
C VAL A 297 -16.32 10.00 9.89
N ILE A 298 -16.75 11.06 9.24
CA ILE A 298 -17.76 11.03 8.18
C ILE A 298 -17.24 11.78 6.96
N SER A 299 -17.57 11.31 5.77
CA SER A 299 -17.19 11.96 4.53
C SER A 299 -18.28 11.90 3.48
N LEU A 300 -18.22 12.86 2.57
CA LEU A 300 -19.03 12.89 1.37
C LEU A 300 -18.12 13.17 0.17
N ALA A 301 -18.12 12.26 -0.80
CA ALA A 301 -17.41 12.39 -2.06
C ALA A 301 -18.41 12.59 -3.21
N TYR A 302 -18.16 13.58 -4.06
CA TYR A 302 -18.94 13.86 -5.26
C TYR A 302 -18.06 13.73 -6.51
N LEU A 303 -18.33 12.71 -7.29
CA LEU A 303 -17.60 12.38 -8.51
C LEU A 303 -18.09 13.29 -9.66
N LEU A 304 -17.30 14.31 -10.00
CA LEU A 304 -17.54 15.16 -11.17
C LEU A 304 -17.29 14.37 -12.47
N SER A 305 -16.36 13.45 -12.42
CA SER A 305 -16.04 12.52 -13.51
C SER A 305 -15.44 11.22 -12.94
N LYS A 306 -15.03 10.29 -13.82
CA LYS A 306 -14.27 9.09 -13.40
C LYS A 306 -12.90 9.42 -12.80
N ARG A 307 -12.41 10.63 -12.99
CA ARG A 307 -11.05 11.06 -12.58
C ARG A 307 -11.03 12.27 -11.66
N THR A 308 -12.17 12.91 -11.41
CA THR A 308 -12.23 14.13 -10.59
C THR A 308 -13.30 14.00 -9.53
N THR A 309 -12.90 14.13 -8.27
CA THR A 309 -13.76 14.01 -7.09
C THR A 309 -13.65 15.28 -6.26
N LEU A 310 -14.78 15.88 -5.91
CA LEU A 310 -14.86 16.84 -4.80
C LEU A 310 -15.16 16.07 -3.53
N TYR A 311 -14.51 16.43 -2.44
CA TYR A 311 -14.74 15.74 -1.18
C TYR A 311 -14.88 16.71 0.00
N SER A 312 -15.59 16.27 1.01
CA SER A 312 -15.62 16.88 2.33
C SER A 312 -15.54 15.81 3.41
N GLU A 313 -14.96 16.16 4.53
CA GLU A 313 -14.78 15.24 5.65
C GLU A 313 -14.89 16.02 6.96
N VAL A 314 -15.48 15.40 7.97
CA VAL A 314 -15.51 15.88 9.36
C VAL A 314 -15.03 14.75 10.26
N ASP A 315 -14.05 15.04 11.10
CA ASP A 315 -13.58 14.09 12.10
C ASP A 315 -13.60 14.66 13.51
N TYR A 316 -13.82 13.76 14.46
CA TYR A 316 -13.74 14.02 15.88
C TYR A 316 -12.87 12.97 16.56
N THR A 317 -11.76 13.41 17.13
CA THR A 317 -10.87 12.57 17.93
C THR A 317 -11.07 12.87 19.41
N SER A 318 -11.28 11.83 20.22
CA SER A 318 -11.29 11.90 21.67
C SER A 318 -10.11 11.12 22.25
N TYR A 319 -9.49 11.70 23.28
CA TYR A 319 -8.39 11.08 24.02
C TYR A 319 -8.82 10.91 25.47
N LYS A 320 -8.68 9.70 26.02
CA LYS A 320 -8.97 9.38 27.42
C LYS A 320 -7.69 8.97 28.12
N HIS A 321 -7.49 9.49 29.34
CA HIS A 321 -6.35 9.26 30.23
C HIS A 321 -4.99 9.73 29.67
N ALA A 322 -3.92 9.39 30.39
CA ALA A 322 -2.58 9.79 30.01
C ALA A 322 -2.22 9.22 28.64
N VAL A 323 -1.82 10.08 27.81
CA VAL A 323 -1.73 9.83 26.40
C VAL A 323 -0.29 9.59 26.09
N VAL A 324 0.00 8.46 25.47
CA VAL A 324 1.25 8.27 24.77
C VAL A 324 1.41 9.46 23.81
N SER A 325 2.49 10.20 23.95
CA SER A 325 2.73 11.46 23.19
C SER A 325 2.56 11.29 21.67
N THR A 326 2.77 10.09 21.17
CA THR A 326 2.55 9.70 19.76
C THR A 326 1.08 9.68 19.35
N LEU A 327 0.16 9.36 20.27
CA LEU A 327 -1.29 9.34 19.99
C LEU A 327 -1.95 10.71 20.17
N ASN A 328 -1.37 11.59 20.97
CA ASN A 328 -1.90 12.92 21.26
C ASN A 328 -0.78 13.94 21.40
N PRO A 329 -0.14 14.32 20.31
CA PRO A 329 0.97 15.29 20.36
C PRO A 329 0.55 16.67 20.89
N ALA A 330 -0.72 17.03 20.75
CA ALA A 330 -1.24 18.29 21.27
C ALA A 330 -1.53 18.28 22.78
N GLY A 331 -1.63 17.09 23.42
CA GLY A 331 -1.94 16.95 24.84
C GLY A 331 -3.35 17.43 25.22
N THR A 332 -4.28 17.47 24.28
CA THR A 332 -5.67 17.92 24.46
C THR A 332 -6.61 16.72 24.66
N SER A 333 -7.78 16.93 25.23
CA SER A 333 -8.77 15.86 25.43
C SER A 333 -9.55 15.49 24.17
N SER A 334 -9.62 16.40 23.22
CA SER A 334 -10.30 16.16 21.95
C SER A 334 -9.81 17.10 20.85
N GLN A 335 -10.05 16.71 19.62
CA GLN A 335 -9.83 17.51 18.42
C GLN A 335 -11.04 17.34 17.49
N THR A 336 -11.41 18.41 16.80
CA THR A 336 -12.41 18.37 15.72
C THR A 336 -11.79 18.99 14.49
N ALA A 337 -11.99 18.39 13.36
CA ALA A 337 -11.55 19.00 12.13
C ALA A 337 -12.57 18.87 11.00
N VAL A 338 -12.45 19.74 10.02
CA VAL A 338 -13.22 19.76 8.77
C VAL A 338 -12.27 19.92 7.63
N THR A 339 -12.41 19.06 6.62
CA THR A 339 -11.61 19.07 5.40
C THR A 339 -12.51 19.20 4.19
N VAL A 340 -12.10 20.02 3.23
CA VAL A 340 -12.72 20.11 1.90
C VAL A 340 -11.62 20.13 0.83
N GLY A 341 -11.86 19.48 -0.29
CA GLY A 341 -10.83 19.42 -1.33
C GLY A 341 -11.30 18.84 -2.66
N ILE A 342 -10.34 18.71 -3.54
CA ILE A 342 -10.47 18.14 -4.88
C ILE A 342 -9.35 17.14 -5.14
N ASP A 343 -9.72 15.99 -5.65
CA ASP A 343 -8.82 14.91 -6.07
C ASP A 343 -8.93 14.70 -7.57
N VAL A 344 -7.80 14.63 -8.27
CA VAL A 344 -7.72 14.44 -9.72
C VAL A 344 -6.75 13.32 -10.05
N LEU A 345 -7.27 12.29 -10.74
CA LEU A 345 -6.50 11.16 -11.28
C LEU A 345 -6.14 11.42 -12.75
N PHE A 346 -4.96 10.99 -13.18
CA PHE A 346 -4.54 11.09 -14.59
C PHE A 346 -3.77 9.87 -15.07
#